data_64cfab34463859d60f6e097fb2a2e3d6
#
_entry.id   64cfab34463859d60f6e097fb2a2e3d6
#
_cell.length_a   1.000
_cell.length_b   1.000
_cell.length_c   1.000
_cell.angle_alpha   90.00
_cell.angle_beta   90.00
_cell.angle_gamma   90.00
#
_symmetry.space_group_name_H-M   'P 1'
#
loop_
_entity.id
_entity.type
_entity.pdbx_description
1 polymer ?
#
loop_
_entity_poly.entity_id
_entity_poly.type
_entity_poly.pdbx_seq_one_letter_code
_entity_poly.pdbx_strand_id
1 'polypeptide(L)'
;ELAGEREAFEQLNETYYQRGLKYSADTNSCHPAVIAKGLSDFLYRGAVPKEQTTVVSGGYGIAKWMRRSIRAFRPGQVCTGPYQYGAIGPDVGYTTGVGAAVQLGVGPQAPYRGAPVVGITGDAGIGYSVMELETLSKYRIPAIIIVYNNDAWGVWQAGRGNAAHMYLFQENLRYDKIAEALGARGEYVTSADEFLPALQRSYQIAEKENISTLINCQGKKEFWTNRFPPGMTRTVEPGCMSYRH
;
A
#
# COMPACT_ATOMS: atom_id res chain seq x y z
N GLU A 1 -17.60 -8.10 -25.25
CA GLU A 1 -18.14 -8.02 -23.87
C GLU A 1 -17.01 -7.77 -22.88
N LEU A 2 -16.06 -8.67 -22.66
CA LEU A 2 -14.96 -8.51 -21.71
C LEU A 2 -14.08 -7.27 -21.99
N ALA A 3 -13.88 -6.88 -23.24
CA ALA A 3 -13.09 -5.70 -23.57
C ALA A 3 -13.79 -4.40 -23.11
N GLY A 4 -15.11 -4.32 -23.29
CA GLY A 4 -15.88 -3.17 -22.83
C GLY A 4 -15.96 -3.07 -21.31
N GLU A 5 -16.08 -4.19 -20.62
CA GLU A 5 -16.03 -4.22 -19.13
C GLU A 5 -14.67 -3.77 -18.60
N ARG A 6 -13.60 -4.19 -19.26
CA ARG A 6 -12.26 -3.75 -18.91
C ARG A 6 -12.07 -2.26 -19.10
N GLU A 7 -12.53 -1.70 -20.19
CA GLU A 7 -12.46 -0.26 -20.46
C GLU A 7 -13.25 0.53 -19.41
N ALA A 8 -14.48 0.11 -19.13
CA ALA A 8 -15.29 0.74 -18.08
C ALA A 8 -14.63 0.70 -16.71
N PHE A 9 -13.95 -0.41 -16.40
CA PHE A 9 -13.20 -0.54 -15.13
C PHE A 9 -11.98 0.40 -15.07
N GLU A 10 -11.25 0.55 -16.18
CA GLU A 10 -10.11 1.48 -16.26
C GLU A 10 -10.58 2.93 -16.16
N GLN A 11 -11.67 3.29 -16.81
CA GLN A 11 -12.28 4.62 -16.70
C GLN A 11 -12.73 4.93 -15.27
N LEU A 12 -13.32 3.95 -14.58
CA LEU A 12 -13.70 4.08 -13.18
C LEU A 12 -12.47 4.30 -12.28
N ASN A 13 -11.40 3.56 -12.48
CA ASN A 13 -10.16 3.72 -11.73
C ASN A 13 -9.53 5.10 -11.97
N GLU A 14 -9.58 5.60 -13.21
CA GLU A 14 -9.12 6.95 -13.51
C GLU A 14 -9.97 8.00 -12.80
N THR A 15 -11.28 7.84 -12.78
CA THR A 15 -12.19 8.73 -12.04
C THR A 15 -11.85 8.77 -10.55
N TYR A 16 -11.59 7.63 -9.93
CA TYR A 16 -11.16 7.57 -8.53
C TYR A 16 -9.82 8.25 -8.31
N TYR A 17 -8.88 8.06 -9.23
CA TYR A 17 -7.57 8.69 -9.14
C TYR A 17 -7.67 10.22 -9.18
N GLN A 18 -8.41 10.77 -10.14
CA GLN A 18 -8.61 12.22 -10.25
C GLN A 18 -9.28 12.83 -9.02
N ARG A 19 -10.27 12.12 -8.45
CA ARG A 19 -10.90 12.55 -7.19
C ARG A 19 -9.92 12.42 -6.01
N GLY A 20 -9.10 11.38 -5.99
CA GLY A 20 -8.05 11.21 -5.00
C GLY A 20 -7.00 12.32 -5.06
N LEU A 21 -6.61 12.76 -6.24
CA LEU A 21 -5.71 13.91 -6.43
C LEU A 21 -6.33 15.21 -5.87
N LYS A 22 -7.58 15.46 -6.23
CA LYS A 22 -8.30 16.63 -5.72
C LYS A 22 -8.40 16.60 -4.20
N TYR A 23 -8.82 15.46 -3.64
CA TYR A 23 -8.92 15.28 -2.20
C TYR A 23 -7.56 15.48 -1.50
N SER A 24 -6.49 14.93 -2.06
CA SER A 24 -5.13 15.10 -1.54
C SER A 24 -4.72 16.57 -1.48
N ALA A 25 -5.02 17.33 -2.53
CA ALA A 25 -4.74 18.77 -2.59
C ALA A 25 -5.57 19.55 -1.54
N ASP A 26 -6.87 19.25 -1.45
CA ASP A 26 -7.79 19.92 -0.52
C ASP A 26 -7.44 19.65 0.96
N THR A 27 -6.81 18.51 1.26
CA THR A 27 -6.53 18.07 2.64
C THR A 27 -5.04 18.05 3.00
N ASN A 28 -4.16 18.37 2.07
CA ASN A 28 -2.71 18.25 2.22
C ASN A 28 -2.31 16.86 2.76
N SER A 29 -2.61 15.83 1.97
CA SER A 29 -2.38 14.42 2.34
C SER A 29 -2.17 13.57 1.11
N CYS A 30 -1.77 12.31 1.29
CA CYS A 30 -1.64 11.35 0.20
C CYS A 30 -2.81 10.35 0.23
N HIS A 31 -3.75 10.51 -0.69
CA HIS A 31 -4.94 9.66 -0.76
C HIS A 31 -4.60 8.25 -1.27
N PRO A 32 -5.17 7.16 -0.72
CA PRO A 32 -4.81 5.79 -1.12
C PRO A 32 -5.14 5.45 -2.59
N ALA A 33 -6.06 6.15 -3.25
CA ALA A 33 -6.26 5.99 -4.69
C ALA A 33 -5.05 6.47 -5.50
N VAL A 34 -4.37 7.51 -5.03
CA VAL A 34 -3.14 8.03 -5.65
C VAL A 34 -2.02 7.01 -5.51
N ILE A 35 -1.86 6.45 -4.31
CA ILE A 35 -0.87 5.39 -4.04
C ILE A 35 -1.12 4.19 -4.95
N ALA A 36 -2.36 3.70 -4.98
CA ALA A 36 -2.71 2.49 -5.72
C ALA A 36 -2.54 2.65 -7.24
N LYS A 37 -3.02 3.75 -7.80
CA LYS A 37 -2.91 4.03 -9.23
C LYS A 37 -1.46 4.35 -9.63
N GLY A 38 -0.77 5.18 -8.83
CA GLY A 38 0.63 5.51 -9.07
C GLY A 38 1.53 4.28 -9.05
N LEU A 39 1.34 3.38 -8.09
CA LEU A 39 2.06 2.11 -8.04
C LEU A 39 1.73 1.22 -9.25
N SER A 40 0.46 1.10 -9.61
CA SER A 40 0.02 0.31 -10.77
C SER A 40 0.62 0.81 -12.07
N ASP A 41 0.60 2.12 -12.30
CA ASP A 41 1.17 2.69 -13.52
C ASP A 41 2.68 2.53 -13.56
N PHE A 42 3.36 2.73 -12.44
CA PHE A 42 4.79 2.51 -12.33
C PHE A 42 5.20 1.06 -12.66
N LEU A 43 4.49 0.09 -12.08
CA LEU A 43 4.83 -1.34 -12.25
C LEU A 43 4.41 -1.92 -13.59
N TYR A 44 3.32 -1.44 -14.21
CA TYR A 44 2.70 -2.14 -15.34
C TYR A 44 2.64 -1.32 -16.62
N ARG A 45 2.88 -0.01 -16.54
CA ARG A 45 2.82 0.91 -17.69
C ARG A 45 4.11 1.75 -17.85
N GLY A 46 5.02 1.65 -16.88
CA GLY A 46 6.31 2.33 -16.88
C GLY A 46 7.43 1.52 -17.51
N ALA A 47 8.67 1.82 -17.10
CA ALA A 47 9.87 1.14 -17.57
C ALA A 47 10.12 -0.22 -16.92
N VAL A 48 9.43 -0.55 -15.82
CA VAL A 48 9.57 -1.84 -15.15
C VAL A 48 8.83 -2.90 -15.98
N PRO A 49 9.46 -4.04 -16.29
CA PRO A 49 8.76 -5.16 -16.94
C PRO A 49 7.58 -5.61 -16.07
N LYS A 50 6.39 -5.66 -16.64
CA LYS A 50 5.13 -5.86 -15.90
C LYS A 50 5.05 -7.16 -15.09
N GLU A 51 5.84 -8.16 -15.45
CA GLU A 51 5.95 -9.44 -14.73
C GLU A 51 7.01 -9.44 -13.63
N GLN A 52 7.90 -8.44 -13.59
CA GLN A 52 9.12 -8.46 -12.77
C GLN A 52 8.83 -8.44 -11.28
N THR A 53 8.09 -7.45 -10.82
CA THR A 53 7.92 -7.17 -9.40
C THR A 53 6.79 -7.99 -8.79
N THR A 54 7.10 -8.68 -7.69
CA THR A 54 6.07 -9.33 -6.86
C THR A 54 5.53 -8.33 -5.84
N VAL A 55 4.20 -8.34 -5.66
CA VAL A 55 3.49 -7.43 -4.76
C VAL A 55 2.80 -8.21 -3.66
N VAL A 56 3.04 -7.82 -2.42
CA VAL A 56 2.30 -8.29 -1.24
C VAL A 56 1.33 -7.20 -0.82
N SER A 57 0.05 -7.45 -0.97
CA SER A 57 -1.00 -6.50 -0.62
C SER A 57 -1.58 -6.81 0.74
N GLY A 58 -1.35 -5.91 1.69
CA GLY A 58 -1.85 -5.97 3.05
C GLY A 58 -2.55 -4.69 3.48
N GLY A 59 -2.77 -4.55 4.80
CA GLY A 59 -3.58 -3.49 5.38
C GLY A 59 -5.07 -3.66 5.08
N TYR A 60 -5.92 -2.91 5.76
CA TYR A 60 -7.37 -3.00 5.55
C TYR A 60 -7.88 -1.94 4.57
N GLY A 61 -7.68 -0.67 4.88
CA GLY A 61 -8.16 0.44 4.06
C GLY A 61 -7.48 0.50 2.70
N ILE A 62 -6.16 0.53 2.69
CA ILE A 62 -5.35 0.61 1.47
C ILE A 62 -5.54 -0.63 0.57
N ALA A 63 -5.73 -1.81 1.13
CA ALA A 63 -5.92 -3.04 0.35
C ALA A 63 -7.15 -2.98 -0.57
N LYS A 64 -8.20 -2.26 -0.20
CA LYS A 64 -9.39 -2.09 -1.05
C LYS A 64 -9.05 -1.35 -2.34
N TRP A 65 -8.12 -0.42 -2.29
CA TRP A 65 -7.62 0.30 -3.45
C TRP A 65 -6.67 -0.53 -4.28
N MET A 66 -5.80 -1.28 -3.60
CA MET A 66 -4.86 -2.17 -4.28
C MET A 66 -5.57 -3.24 -5.10
N ARG A 67 -6.66 -3.82 -4.61
CA ARG A 67 -7.47 -4.80 -5.38
C ARG A 67 -7.99 -4.28 -6.71
N ARG A 68 -8.15 -2.97 -6.85
CA ARG A 68 -8.59 -2.34 -8.09
C ARG A 68 -7.45 -2.04 -9.05
N SER A 69 -6.26 -1.88 -8.54
CA SER A 69 -5.12 -1.36 -9.31
C SER A 69 -4.04 -2.40 -9.55
N ILE A 70 -3.78 -3.30 -8.58
CA ILE A 70 -2.74 -4.32 -8.71
C ILE A 70 -3.23 -5.50 -9.54
N ARG A 71 -2.38 -5.96 -10.44
CA ARG A 71 -2.65 -7.04 -11.38
C ARG A 71 -1.58 -8.11 -11.31
N ALA A 72 -1.96 -9.34 -11.67
CA ALA A 72 -1.05 -10.44 -11.85
C ALA A 72 -0.92 -10.76 -13.34
N PHE A 73 0.30 -10.78 -13.83
CA PHE A 73 0.66 -11.17 -15.21
C PHE A 73 1.35 -12.54 -15.24
N ARG A 74 1.65 -13.09 -14.06
CA ARG A 74 2.23 -14.43 -13.88
C ARG A 74 1.79 -15.06 -12.56
N PRO A 75 1.89 -16.38 -12.42
CA PRO A 75 1.66 -17.06 -11.15
C PRO A 75 2.57 -16.53 -10.03
N GLY A 76 2.03 -16.39 -8.83
CA GLY A 76 2.78 -15.94 -7.65
C GLY A 76 3.26 -14.49 -7.68
N GLN A 77 2.75 -13.66 -8.59
CA GLN A 77 3.13 -12.25 -8.66
C GLN A 77 2.42 -11.38 -7.63
N VAL A 78 1.20 -11.72 -7.27
CA VAL A 78 0.42 -11.00 -6.26
C VAL A 78 0.11 -11.94 -5.12
N CYS A 79 0.54 -11.56 -3.93
CA CYS A 79 0.26 -12.26 -2.69
C CYS A 79 -0.63 -11.38 -1.81
N THR A 80 -1.57 -11.98 -1.11
CA THR A 80 -2.40 -11.29 -0.14
C THR A 80 -2.22 -11.91 1.24
N GLY A 81 -2.35 -11.09 2.28
CA GLY A 81 -2.35 -11.61 3.65
C GLY A 81 -3.56 -12.50 3.96
N PRO A 82 -3.64 -13.08 5.15
CA PRO A 82 -4.72 -14.01 5.53
C PRO A 82 -6.05 -13.28 5.78
N TYR A 83 -6.59 -12.66 4.75
CA TYR A 83 -7.82 -11.87 4.81
C TYR A 83 -9.05 -12.64 5.29
N GLN A 84 -9.07 -13.96 5.08
CA GLN A 84 -10.15 -14.82 5.55
C GLN A 84 -10.30 -14.82 7.07
N TYR A 85 -9.25 -14.48 7.79
CA TYR A 85 -9.27 -14.33 9.26
C TYR A 85 -9.39 -12.87 9.70
N GLY A 86 -9.48 -11.93 8.77
CA GLY A 86 -9.47 -10.50 9.08
C GLY A 86 -8.17 -10.01 9.69
N ALA A 87 -7.09 -10.77 9.56
CA ALA A 87 -5.80 -10.42 10.14
C ALA A 87 -5.16 -9.25 9.39
N ILE A 88 -4.64 -8.29 10.16
CA ILE A 88 -3.70 -7.25 9.72
C ILE A 88 -2.38 -7.45 10.45
N GLY A 89 -1.30 -6.96 9.87
CA GLY A 89 0.02 -6.98 10.52
C GLY A 89 1.03 -7.97 9.98
N PRO A 90 0.68 -9.13 9.40
CA PRO A 90 1.68 -10.03 8.85
C PRO A 90 2.27 -9.54 7.51
N ASP A 91 1.86 -8.39 7.03
CA ASP A 91 2.14 -7.88 5.68
C ASP A 91 3.64 -7.73 5.40
N VAL A 92 4.40 -7.19 6.37
CA VAL A 92 5.85 -7.03 6.23
C VAL A 92 6.55 -8.39 6.31
N GLY A 93 6.12 -9.27 7.22
CA GLY A 93 6.63 -10.65 7.32
C GLY A 93 6.40 -11.45 6.03
N TYR A 94 5.21 -11.35 5.43
CA TYR A 94 4.95 -11.94 4.11
C TYR A 94 5.84 -11.34 3.03
N THR A 95 6.07 -10.03 3.06
CA THR A 95 6.97 -9.36 2.12
C THR A 95 8.40 -9.86 2.28
N THR A 96 8.84 -10.06 3.53
CA THR A 96 10.14 -10.66 3.85
C THR A 96 10.26 -12.07 3.28
N GLY A 97 9.26 -12.92 3.51
CA GLY A 97 9.24 -14.30 2.99
C GLY A 97 9.21 -14.35 1.46
N VAL A 98 8.40 -13.52 0.82
CA VAL A 98 8.36 -13.42 -0.65
C VAL A 98 9.67 -12.87 -1.20
N GLY A 99 10.24 -11.85 -0.55
CA GLY A 99 11.54 -11.30 -0.92
C GLY A 99 12.65 -12.34 -0.83
N ALA A 100 12.67 -13.15 0.22
CA ALA A 100 13.61 -14.27 0.34
C ALA A 100 13.41 -15.31 -0.79
N ALA A 101 12.15 -15.64 -1.12
CA ALA A 101 11.86 -16.56 -2.23
C ALA A 101 12.33 -16.00 -3.59
N VAL A 102 12.19 -14.70 -3.82
CA VAL A 102 12.70 -14.02 -5.03
C VAL A 102 14.24 -14.04 -5.05
N GLN A 103 14.90 -13.72 -3.93
CA GLN A 103 16.35 -13.76 -3.81
C GLN A 103 16.93 -15.16 -4.10
N LEU A 104 16.29 -16.18 -3.55
CA LEU A 104 16.71 -17.58 -3.73
C LEU A 104 16.30 -18.13 -5.11
N GLY A 105 15.39 -17.50 -5.81
CA GLY A 105 14.84 -17.98 -7.07
C GLY A 105 14.03 -19.27 -6.90
N VAL A 106 13.13 -19.30 -5.92
CA VAL A 106 12.33 -20.48 -5.57
C VAL A 106 10.95 -20.45 -6.24
N GLY A 107 10.52 -21.60 -6.76
CA GLY A 107 9.19 -21.78 -7.35
C GLY A 107 8.92 -20.76 -8.48
N PRO A 108 7.74 -20.13 -8.53
CA PRO A 108 7.38 -19.19 -9.60
C PRO A 108 8.23 -17.90 -9.57
N GLN A 109 9.08 -17.70 -8.57
CA GLN A 109 9.97 -16.55 -8.46
C GLN A 109 11.32 -16.76 -9.17
N ALA A 110 11.64 -17.98 -9.58
CA ALA A 110 12.93 -18.33 -10.18
C ALA A 110 13.36 -17.42 -11.35
N PRO A 111 12.49 -17.09 -12.32
CA PRO A 111 12.86 -16.21 -13.43
C PRO A 111 13.13 -14.75 -13.04
N TYR A 112 12.74 -14.36 -11.82
CA TYR A 112 12.77 -12.97 -11.33
C TYR A 112 13.74 -12.79 -10.18
N ARG A 113 14.71 -13.68 -10.06
CA ARG A 113 15.72 -13.64 -9.00
C ARG A 113 16.38 -12.26 -8.91
N GLY A 114 16.41 -11.71 -7.70
CA GLY A 114 17.01 -10.40 -7.42
C GLY A 114 16.09 -9.20 -7.73
N ALA A 115 14.89 -9.41 -8.28
CA ALA A 115 13.96 -8.32 -8.52
C ALA A 115 13.45 -7.72 -7.20
N PRO A 116 13.23 -6.39 -7.15
CA PRO A 116 12.58 -5.77 -6.00
C PRO A 116 11.18 -6.32 -5.76
N VAL A 117 10.80 -6.44 -4.48
CA VAL A 117 9.44 -6.79 -4.07
C VAL A 117 8.76 -5.58 -3.42
N VAL A 118 7.45 -5.48 -3.56
CA VAL A 118 6.67 -4.40 -2.94
C VAL A 118 5.72 -4.98 -1.91
N GLY A 119 5.81 -4.48 -0.68
CA GLY A 119 4.87 -4.77 0.40
C GLY A 119 4.01 -3.54 0.70
N ILE A 120 2.71 -3.74 0.90
CA ILE A 120 1.77 -2.66 1.19
C ILE A 120 1.07 -2.97 2.50
N THR A 121 1.04 -1.99 3.40
CA THR A 121 0.39 -2.11 4.71
C THR A 121 -0.23 -0.78 5.14
N GLY A 122 -0.97 -0.79 6.24
CA GLY A 122 -1.42 0.42 6.93
C GLY A 122 -0.60 0.68 8.19
N ASP A 123 -0.81 1.84 8.81
CA ASP A 123 -0.19 2.24 10.08
C ASP A 123 -0.46 1.23 11.21
N ALA A 124 -1.69 0.77 11.36
CA ALA A 124 -2.02 -0.29 12.32
C ALA A 124 -1.31 -1.61 11.98
N GLY A 125 -1.21 -1.96 10.70
CA GLY A 125 -0.57 -3.20 10.25
C GLY A 125 0.93 -3.22 10.53
N ILE A 126 1.63 -2.15 10.17
CA ILE A 126 3.09 -2.10 10.36
C ILE A 126 3.49 -2.20 11.83
N GLY A 127 2.66 -1.69 12.74
CA GLY A 127 2.92 -1.77 14.18
C GLY A 127 3.13 -3.19 14.70
N TYR A 128 2.56 -4.20 14.04
CA TYR A 128 2.72 -5.60 14.44
C TYR A 128 4.01 -6.26 13.93
N SER A 129 4.57 -5.78 12.83
CA SER A 129 5.69 -6.45 12.16
C SER A 129 6.78 -5.51 11.68
N VAL A 130 6.89 -4.32 12.28
CA VAL A 130 7.89 -3.32 11.91
C VAL A 130 9.34 -3.84 12.06
N MET A 131 9.59 -4.73 12.99
CA MET A 131 10.90 -5.34 13.22
C MET A 131 11.37 -6.24 12.06
N GLU A 132 10.48 -6.66 11.17
CA GLU A 132 10.88 -7.36 9.94
C GLU A 132 11.70 -6.47 8.99
N LEU A 133 11.70 -5.17 9.17
CA LEU A 133 12.61 -4.27 8.45
C LEU A 133 14.08 -4.53 8.77
N GLU A 134 14.39 -4.94 10.01
CA GLU A 134 15.74 -5.40 10.38
C GLU A 134 16.11 -6.67 9.61
N THR A 135 15.19 -7.63 9.53
CA THR A 135 15.39 -8.86 8.76
C THR A 135 15.66 -8.56 7.29
N LEU A 136 14.85 -7.69 6.68
CA LEU A 136 15.04 -7.25 5.30
C LEU A 136 16.42 -6.59 5.10
N SER A 137 16.83 -5.73 6.01
CA SER A 137 18.11 -5.03 5.97
C SER A 137 19.28 -5.97 6.16
N LYS A 138 19.21 -6.85 7.16
CA LYS A 138 20.24 -7.84 7.49
C LYS A 138 20.55 -8.78 6.33
N TYR A 139 19.51 -9.25 5.66
CA TYR A 139 19.66 -10.19 4.53
C TYR A 139 19.71 -9.49 3.18
N ARG A 140 19.73 -8.16 3.17
CA ARG A 140 19.80 -7.35 1.94
C ARG A 140 18.72 -7.73 0.92
N ILE A 141 17.52 -7.93 1.39
CA ILE A 141 16.36 -8.24 0.55
C ILE A 141 15.84 -6.93 -0.05
N PRO A 142 15.83 -6.75 -1.38
CA PRO A 142 15.38 -5.51 -2.01
C PRO A 142 13.85 -5.40 -1.93
N ALA A 143 13.36 -4.80 -0.86
CA ALA A 143 11.94 -4.61 -0.62
C ALA A 143 11.57 -3.14 -0.52
N ILE A 144 10.41 -2.76 -1.06
CA ILE A 144 9.80 -1.45 -0.90
C ILE A 144 8.54 -1.63 -0.07
N ILE A 145 8.53 -1.14 1.16
CA ILE A 145 7.36 -1.18 2.04
C ILE A 145 6.63 0.15 1.92
N ILE A 146 5.38 0.11 1.48
CA ILE A 146 4.50 1.28 1.39
C ILE A 146 3.52 1.23 2.56
N VAL A 147 3.59 2.24 3.42
CA VAL A 147 2.70 2.41 4.57
C VAL A 147 1.71 3.52 4.27
N TYR A 148 0.42 3.18 4.27
CA TYR A 148 -0.64 4.19 4.33
C TYR A 148 -0.89 4.55 5.78
N ASN A 149 -0.43 5.72 6.17
CA ASN A 149 -0.50 6.24 7.53
C ASN A 149 -1.60 7.29 7.65
N ASN A 150 -2.74 6.93 8.20
CA ASN A 150 -3.85 7.84 8.43
C ASN A 150 -4.09 8.14 9.93
N ASP A 151 -3.11 7.84 10.77
CA ASP A 151 -3.10 8.07 12.22
C ASP A 151 -4.28 7.42 12.96
N ALA A 152 -4.81 6.32 12.42
CA ALA A 152 -5.95 5.65 13.02
C ALA A 152 -6.03 4.17 12.65
N TRP A 153 -6.48 3.37 13.60
CA TRP A 153 -6.81 1.99 13.35
C TRP A 153 -7.96 1.89 12.34
N GLY A 154 -7.60 1.73 11.08
CA GLY A 154 -8.53 1.36 10.00
C GLY A 154 -9.75 2.25 9.87
N VAL A 155 -10.85 1.62 9.78
CA VAL A 155 -12.16 2.11 9.37
C VAL A 155 -13.03 2.46 10.56
N TRP A 156 -12.64 3.39 11.41
CA TRP A 156 -13.42 3.54 12.61
C TRP A 156 -14.33 4.74 12.65
N GLN A 157 -15.30 4.50 13.19
CA GLN A 157 -16.65 5.00 13.42
C GLN A 157 -16.60 6.27 14.23
N ALA A 158 -16.82 7.39 13.57
CA ALA A 158 -17.39 8.53 14.26
C ALA A 158 -18.69 8.05 14.94
N GLY A 159 -18.76 8.07 16.26
CA GLY A 159 -19.99 7.74 16.98
C GLY A 159 -19.88 6.63 18.04
N ARG A 160 -18.69 6.13 18.33
CA ARG A 160 -18.48 5.28 19.51
C ARG A 160 -18.23 6.08 20.81
N GLY A 161 -18.64 7.35 20.83
CA GLY A 161 -18.52 8.19 22.02
C GLY A 161 -17.08 8.25 22.55
N ASN A 162 -16.94 8.12 23.86
CA ASN A 162 -15.64 8.23 24.54
C ASN A 162 -14.61 7.14 24.17
N ALA A 163 -15.01 6.07 23.50
CA ALA A 163 -14.11 5.02 23.07
C ALA A 163 -13.40 5.31 21.73
N ALA A 164 -13.78 6.36 21.02
CA ALA A 164 -13.18 6.70 19.72
C ALA A 164 -11.65 6.93 19.82
N HIS A 165 -11.17 7.49 20.92
CA HIS A 165 -9.75 7.74 21.14
C HIS A 165 -8.88 6.47 21.17
N MET A 166 -9.48 5.31 21.47
CA MET A 166 -8.76 4.03 21.49
C MET A 166 -8.29 3.58 20.10
N TYR A 167 -8.84 4.15 19.05
CA TYR A 167 -8.50 3.82 17.67
C TYR A 167 -7.59 4.86 17.01
N LEU A 168 -7.24 5.92 17.74
CA LEU A 168 -6.36 6.95 17.25
C LEU A 168 -4.93 6.66 17.64
N PHE A 169 -4.05 6.85 16.68
CA PHE A 169 -2.61 6.86 16.92
C PHE A 169 -2.11 8.29 17.14
N GLN A 170 -0.87 8.41 17.56
CA GLN A 170 -0.18 9.68 17.55
C GLN A 170 -0.10 10.19 16.11
N GLU A 171 -0.37 11.48 15.93
CA GLU A 171 -0.36 12.09 14.61
C GLU A 171 1.04 12.14 14.02
N ASN A 172 1.09 11.92 12.71
CA ASN A 172 2.31 12.00 11.91
C ASN A 172 3.44 11.09 12.42
N LEU A 173 3.11 9.85 12.80
CA LEU A 173 4.12 8.86 13.17
C LEU A 173 5.12 8.65 12.03
N ARG A 174 6.40 8.71 12.36
CA ARG A 174 7.51 8.66 11.42
C ARG A 174 8.03 7.23 11.27
N TYR A 175 7.25 6.39 10.57
CA TYR A 175 7.68 5.02 10.26
C TYR A 175 8.91 4.97 9.35
N ASP A 176 9.12 5.99 8.53
CA ASP A 176 10.34 6.19 7.75
C ASP A 176 11.59 6.30 8.64
N LYS A 177 11.51 7.00 9.78
CA LYS A 177 12.62 7.09 10.74
C LYS A 177 12.86 5.78 11.50
N ILE A 178 11.81 5.03 11.77
CA ILE A 178 11.95 3.68 12.32
C ILE A 178 12.68 2.78 11.32
N ALA A 179 12.32 2.85 10.05
CA ALA A 179 12.99 2.10 8.99
C ALA A 179 14.49 2.43 8.90
N GLU A 180 14.85 3.71 8.96
CA GLU A 180 16.25 4.16 8.99
C GLU A 180 17.00 3.59 10.20
N ALA A 181 16.39 3.60 11.38
CA ALA A 181 16.98 3.03 12.59
C ALA A 181 17.18 1.50 12.49
N LEU A 182 16.40 0.80 11.66
CA LEU A 182 16.51 -0.63 11.40
C LEU A 182 17.37 -0.96 10.16
N GLY A 183 18.06 0.02 9.60
CA GLY A 183 19.00 -0.16 8.49
C GLY A 183 18.41 -0.06 7.08
N ALA A 184 17.13 0.23 6.94
CA ALA A 184 16.49 0.52 5.65
C ALA A 184 16.62 2.01 5.28
N ARG A 185 16.12 2.41 4.11
CA ARG A 185 15.95 3.82 3.74
C ARG A 185 14.50 4.25 4.00
N GLY A 186 14.33 5.48 4.46
CA GLY A 186 13.02 6.07 4.74
C GLY A 186 12.68 7.19 3.76
N GLU A 187 11.45 7.20 3.28
CA GLU A 187 10.81 8.28 2.52
C GLU A 187 9.55 8.71 3.26
N TYR A 188 9.31 10.01 3.38
CA TYR A 188 8.10 10.55 3.97
C TYR A 188 7.36 11.38 2.94
N VAL A 189 6.16 10.96 2.63
CA VAL A 189 5.29 11.52 1.59
C VAL A 189 4.08 12.14 2.27
N THR A 190 3.89 13.43 2.09
CA THR A 190 2.81 14.22 2.70
C THR A 190 1.79 14.73 1.69
N SER A 191 2.09 14.60 0.40
CA SER A 191 1.23 15.06 -0.69
C SER A 191 1.20 14.06 -1.85
N ALA A 192 0.25 14.21 -2.74
CA ALA A 192 0.05 13.29 -3.87
C ALA A 192 1.21 13.30 -4.87
N ASP A 193 1.78 14.45 -5.12
CA ASP A 193 2.86 14.67 -6.09
C ASP A 193 4.22 14.13 -5.62
N GLU A 194 4.42 13.96 -4.32
CA GLU A 194 5.63 13.37 -3.76
C GLU A 194 5.69 11.84 -3.92
N PHE A 195 4.55 11.17 -4.06
CA PHE A 195 4.49 9.71 -4.02
C PHE A 195 5.28 9.04 -5.15
N LEU A 196 5.04 9.44 -6.40
CA LEU A 196 5.70 8.80 -7.54
C LEU A 196 7.21 9.03 -7.55
N PRO A 197 7.75 10.23 -7.28
CA PRO A 197 9.19 10.43 -7.11
C PRO A 197 9.80 9.58 -5.99
N ALA A 198 9.13 9.46 -4.83
CA ALA A 198 9.60 8.63 -3.72
C ALA A 198 9.63 7.13 -4.11
N LEU A 199 8.59 6.67 -4.81
CA LEU A 199 8.53 5.30 -5.31
C LEU A 199 9.66 5.00 -6.30
N GLN A 200 9.94 5.93 -7.22
CA GLN A 200 11.03 5.80 -8.20
C GLN A 200 12.38 5.70 -7.53
N ARG A 201 12.68 6.58 -6.56
CA ARG A 201 13.94 6.52 -5.78
C ARG A 201 14.03 5.22 -5.00
N SER A 202 12.97 4.84 -4.30
CA SER A 202 12.92 3.60 -3.52
C SER A 202 13.16 2.36 -4.38
N TYR A 203 12.55 2.32 -5.56
CA TYR A 203 12.73 1.21 -6.49
C TYR A 203 14.17 1.13 -7.00
N GLN A 204 14.76 2.27 -7.37
CA GLN A 204 16.17 2.33 -7.82
C GLN A 204 17.16 1.89 -6.73
N ILE A 205 16.93 2.31 -5.48
CA ILE A 205 17.75 1.90 -4.33
C ILE A 205 17.62 0.39 -4.12
N ALA A 206 16.42 -0.14 -4.12
CA ALA A 206 16.18 -1.57 -3.95
C ALA A 206 16.84 -2.38 -5.09
N GLU A 207 16.67 -1.96 -6.33
CA GLU A 207 17.20 -2.66 -7.50
C GLU A 207 18.73 -2.63 -7.61
N LYS A 208 19.35 -1.46 -7.35
CA LYS A 208 20.80 -1.27 -7.58
C LYS A 208 21.65 -1.56 -6.36
N GLU A 209 21.13 -1.30 -5.17
CA GLU A 209 21.90 -1.34 -3.93
C GLU A 209 21.52 -2.54 -3.05
N ASN A 210 20.42 -3.25 -3.36
CA ASN A 210 19.82 -4.28 -2.51
C ASN A 210 19.53 -3.78 -1.09
N ILE A 211 19.06 -2.53 -0.98
CA ILE A 211 18.67 -1.92 0.27
C ILE A 211 17.15 -1.81 0.30
N SER A 212 16.54 -2.27 1.38
CA SER A 212 15.11 -2.11 1.60
C SER A 212 14.76 -0.65 1.87
N THR A 213 13.59 -0.25 1.43
CA THR A 213 13.06 1.10 1.63
C THR A 213 11.67 1.07 2.27
N LEU A 214 11.32 2.12 2.98
CA LEU A 214 9.95 2.33 3.46
C LEU A 214 9.45 3.71 3.05
N ILE A 215 8.31 3.74 2.40
CA ILE A 215 7.61 4.96 2.02
C ILE A 215 6.45 5.15 2.98
N ASN A 216 6.56 6.11 3.90
CA ASN A 216 5.51 6.50 4.84
C ASN A 216 4.62 7.54 4.18
N CYS A 217 3.46 7.13 3.68
CA CYS A 217 2.49 8.00 3.01
C CYS A 217 1.48 8.54 4.01
N GLN A 218 1.59 9.81 4.35
CA GLN A 218 0.67 10.48 5.26
C GLN A 218 -0.68 10.69 4.60
N GLY A 219 -1.66 9.96 5.06
CA GLY A 219 -3.05 10.13 4.72
C GLY A 219 -3.77 11.06 5.68
N LYS A 220 -5.08 11.18 5.51
CA LYS A 220 -5.96 11.93 6.39
C LYS A 220 -6.61 11.01 7.41
N LYS A 221 -6.65 11.46 8.64
CA LYS A 221 -7.44 10.82 9.69
C LYS A 221 -8.92 10.94 9.35
N GLU A 222 -9.51 9.84 9.00
CA GLU A 222 -10.89 9.76 8.60
C GLU A 222 -11.57 8.58 9.26
N PHE A 223 -12.81 8.79 9.65
CA PHE A 223 -13.60 7.78 10.31
C PHE A 223 -14.67 7.26 9.37
N TRP A 224 -14.71 5.97 9.22
CA TRP A 224 -15.79 5.33 8.51
C TRP A 224 -17.05 5.29 9.38
N THR A 225 -18.11 5.91 8.93
CA THR A 225 -19.41 5.71 9.56
C THR A 225 -20.06 4.45 8.97
N ASN A 226 -20.38 3.48 9.80
CA ASN A 226 -21.11 2.26 9.37
C ASN A 226 -22.55 2.54 8.95
N ARG A 227 -22.98 3.77 8.93
CA ARG A 227 -24.32 4.14 8.49
C ARG A 227 -24.29 4.35 6.98
N PHE A 228 -24.19 3.26 6.26
CA PHE A 228 -24.64 3.29 4.88
C PHE A 228 -26.15 3.34 4.87
N PRO A 229 -26.77 4.29 4.20
CA PRO A 229 -28.18 4.19 3.89
C PRO A 229 -28.46 2.83 3.24
N PRO A 230 -29.63 2.23 3.46
CA PRO A 230 -30.02 1.01 2.79
C PRO A 230 -29.80 1.13 1.29
N GLY A 231 -29.07 0.19 0.69
CA GLY A 231 -28.73 0.19 -0.74
C GLY A 231 -27.39 0.85 -1.11
N MET A 232 -26.75 1.60 -0.22
CA MET A 232 -25.44 2.22 -0.50
C MET A 232 -24.23 1.36 -0.12
N THR A 233 -24.41 0.19 0.39
CA THR A 233 -23.31 -0.72 0.77
C THR A 233 -22.41 -1.14 -0.41
N ARG A 234 -22.88 -0.90 -1.64
CA ARG A 234 -22.14 -1.25 -2.86
C ARG A 234 -21.68 -0.06 -3.69
N THR A 235 -22.26 1.09 -3.43
CA THR A 235 -21.94 2.32 -4.13
C THR A 235 -21.38 3.33 -3.15
N VAL A 236 -20.20 3.02 -2.64
CA VAL A 236 -19.39 4.09 -2.10
C VAL A 236 -19.23 5.08 -3.25
N GLU A 237 -19.65 6.31 -3.05
CA GLU A 237 -19.45 7.32 -4.06
C GLU A 237 -18.02 7.31 -4.53
N PRO A 238 -17.81 7.36 -5.83
CA PRO A 238 -16.46 7.42 -6.35
C PRO A 238 -15.70 8.58 -5.72
N GLY A 239 -14.55 8.30 -5.13
CA GLY A 239 -13.75 9.28 -4.42
C GLY A 239 -13.94 9.33 -2.92
N CYS A 240 -15.06 8.84 -2.39
CA CYS A 240 -15.20 8.70 -0.94
C CYS A 240 -14.44 7.50 -0.42
N MET A 241 -14.22 6.56 -1.25
CA MET A 241 -13.56 5.36 -0.83
C MET A 241 -14.34 4.59 0.18
N SER A 242 -13.57 3.88 0.93
CA SER A 242 -14.07 3.24 2.10
C SER A 242 -14.17 4.15 3.31
N TYR A 243 -13.65 5.32 3.19
CA TYR A 243 -13.75 6.32 4.24
C TYR A 243 -14.88 7.23 3.88
N ARG A 244 -15.89 7.17 4.66
CA ARG A 244 -17.07 7.98 4.46
C ARG A 244 -16.84 9.35 5.07
N HIS A 245 -17.10 10.32 4.32
CA HIS A 245 -16.91 11.73 4.66
C HIS A 245 -18.23 12.39 4.92
#